data_c59a67b180ff75735b7a531dc3e6cb20
#
_entry.id   c59a67b180ff75735b7a531dc3e6cb20
#
_cell.length_a   1.000
_cell.length_b   1.000
_cell.length_c   1.000
_cell.angle_alpha   90.00
_cell.angle_beta   90.00
_cell.angle_gamma   90.00
#
_symmetry.space_group_name_H-M   'P 1'
#
loop_
_entity.id
_entity.type
_entity.pdbx_description
1 polymer ?
#
loop_
_entity_poly.entity_id
_entity_poly.type
_entity_poly.pdbx_seq_one_letter_code
_entity_poly.pdbx_strand_id
1 'polypeptide(L)'
;MSGPDAIAIVAPLLDTALPLGAFPSHALRRVGVVDPKSAERVDTALCAVMRAPRSYTGEDVVELSCHGSPALLRLILLWLVAGGARVAAPGEFTRRAFLNGRLDLAQAEAVALMIGARTDRAVALAARALGGGLSERVRGLQARLVEVIAGFEVTLDFPEENVGHDVESARIAMRELRVEAEQWLVAARHGRVVHGGLTVTLVGPTNAGKSSLLNALVGQDRAIVSDVPGTTRDIVEGAIVLAGVPVRMLDTAGIDAPRDEIEAEGIRRSRRAMDESDLLLVVLDGSVEPERRVLAETADRPRVLIRAKCDLQAHEAAAALLGAQPVSALTGEGMEALRAYLTREVEILAGASGDEGQIVASVRQIELLESLRADLAAAEAALGDAPLEAVLVDLNGALASAGKILGVNIPDAVLDRIFSAFCLGK
;
A
#
# COMPACT_ATOMS: atom_id res chain seq x y z
N MET A 1 -5.50 7.23 -25.48
CA MET A 1 -6.94 7.35 -25.63
C MET A 1 -7.56 5.96 -25.68
N SER A 2 -8.74 5.73 -25.07
CA SER A 2 -9.41 4.42 -25.03
C SER A 2 -10.89 4.59 -25.32
N GLY A 3 -11.48 3.62 -26.01
CA GLY A 3 -12.91 3.58 -26.35
C GLY A 3 -13.18 3.12 -27.79
N PRO A 4 -14.44 2.85 -28.14
CA PRO A 4 -14.81 2.34 -29.47
C PRO A 4 -14.44 3.31 -30.61
N ASP A 5 -14.45 4.61 -30.36
CA ASP A 5 -14.12 5.64 -31.34
C ASP A 5 -12.66 6.12 -31.26
N ALA A 6 -11.80 5.49 -30.46
CA ALA A 6 -10.43 5.95 -30.22
C ALA A 6 -9.64 6.14 -31.52
N ILE A 7 -9.73 5.18 -32.43
CA ILE A 7 -9.04 5.22 -33.73
C ILE A 7 -9.59 6.35 -34.61
N ALA A 8 -10.92 6.51 -34.66
CA ALA A 8 -11.57 7.50 -35.49
C ALA A 8 -11.29 8.96 -35.05
N ILE A 9 -11.25 9.18 -33.73
CA ILE A 9 -10.95 10.50 -33.14
C ILE A 9 -9.48 10.90 -33.31
N VAL A 10 -8.55 9.95 -33.24
CA VAL A 10 -7.11 10.23 -33.34
C VAL A 10 -6.68 10.37 -34.82
N ALA A 11 -7.30 9.64 -35.74
CA ALA A 11 -6.89 9.60 -37.16
C ALA A 11 -6.71 10.98 -37.82
N PRO A 12 -7.60 11.99 -37.62
CA PRO A 12 -7.45 13.31 -38.25
C PRO A 12 -6.24 14.12 -37.76
N LEU A 13 -5.63 13.74 -36.61
CA LEU A 13 -4.47 14.42 -36.07
C LEU A 13 -3.15 13.85 -36.60
N LEU A 14 -3.21 12.82 -37.46
CA LEU A 14 -2.00 12.11 -37.86
C LEU A 14 -1.80 12.16 -39.38
N ASP A 15 -0.58 12.60 -39.75
CA ASP A 15 -0.08 12.46 -41.13
C ASP A 15 0.72 11.12 -41.19
N THR A 16 0.16 10.16 -41.93
CA THR A 16 0.69 8.80 -42.03
C THR A 16 0.52 8.24 -43.45
N ALA A 17 1.46 7.39 -43.86
CA ALA A 17 1.41 6.70 -45.16
C ALA A 17 0.29 5.63 -45.22
N LEU A 18 -0.15 5.11 -44.08
CA LEU A 18 -1.23 4.13 -43.97
C LEU A 18 -2.34 4.70 -43.06
N PRO A 19 -3.59 4.48 -43.37
CA PRO A 19 -4.69 4.87 -42.46
C PRO A 19 -4.49 4.25 -41.07
N LEU A 20 -4.80 4.98 -39.98
CA LEU A 20 -4.65 4.50 -38.63
C LEU A 20 -5.42 3.19 -38.38
N GLY A 21 -6.56 3.03 -39.04
CA GLY A 21 -7.32 1.78 -39.02
C GLY A 21 -6.62 0.56 -39.65
N ALA A 22 -5.57 0.76 -40.45
CA ALA A 22 -4.77 -0.31 -41.04
C ALA A 22 -3.47 -0.61 -40.27
N PHE A 23 -3.18 0.10 -39.16
CA PHE A 23 -2.00 -0.17 -38.33
C PHE A 23 -2.09 -1.56 -37.71
N PRO A 24 -0.99 -2.34 -37.76
CA PRO A 24 -0.92 -3.57 -36.99
C PRO A 24 -1.09 -3.30 -35.51
N SER A 25 -1.91 -4.14 -34.84
CA SER A 25 -2.08 -4.01 -33.39
C SER A 25 -0.75 -4.28 -32.65
N HIS A 26 -0.46 -3.49 -31.61
CA HIS A 26 0.75 -3.58 -30.78
C HIS A 26 2.08 -3.30 -31.53
N ALA A 27 2.02 -2.50 -32.60
CA ALA A 27 3.19 -2.08 -33.33
C ALA A 27 3.40 -0.57 -33.23
N LEU A 28 4.62 -0.15 -32.88
CA LEU A 28 5.00 1.27 -32.87
C LEU A 28 5.30 1.76 -34.30
N ARG A 29 4.74 2.91 -34.66
CA ARG A 29 5.00 3.58 -35.93
C ARG A 29 5.28 5.06 -35.72
N ARG A 30 6.26 5.58 -36.48
CA ARG A 30 6.50 7.02 -36.53
C ARG A 30 5.45 7.69 -37.39
N VAL A 31 4.83 8.73 -36.87
CA VAL A 31 3.75 9.50 -37.48
C VAL A 31 4.02 10.99 -37.36
N GLY A 32 3.52 11.80 -38.33
CA GLY A 32 3.42 13.25 -38.15
C GLY A 32 2.21 13.58 -37.31
N VAL A 33 2.32 14.51 -36.38
CA VAL A 33 1.16 15.12 -35.70
C VAL A 33 0.85 16.43 -36.39
N VAL A 34 -0.39 16.59 -36.86
CA VAL A 34 -0.83 17.75 -37.64
C VAL A 34 -2.00 18.45 -36.95
N ASP A 35 -2.08 19.75 -37.15
CA ASP A 35 -3.27 20.52 -36.82
C ASP A 35 -4.43 20.06 -37.72
N PRO A 36 -5.56 19.58 -37.18
CA PRO A 36 -6.67 19.06 -37.97
C PRO A 36 -7.36 20.09 -38.83
N LYS A 37 -7.10 21.40 -38.63
CA LYS A 37 -7.68 22.48 -39.43
C LYS A 37 -6.78 22.98 -40.55
N SER A 38 -5.48 23.19 -40.25
CA SER A 38 -4.48 23.70 -41.20
C SER A 38 -3.69 22.62 -41.92
N ALA A 39 -3.71 21.39 -41.42
CA ALA A 39 -2.85 20.28 -41.83
C ALA A 39 -1.34 20.56 -41.63
N GLU A 40 -1.01 21.62 -40.91
CA GLU A 40 0.39 21.95 -40.58
C GLU A 40 0.95 20.93 -39.59
N ARG A 41 2.16 20.42 -39.86
CA ARG A 41 2.84 19.49 -38.96
C ARG A 41 3.41 20.23 -37.76
N VAL A 42 3.00 19.82 -36.56
CA VAL A 42 3.42 20.41 -35.30
C VAL A 42 4.40 19.53 -34.52
N ASP A 43 4.40 18.21 -34.82
CA ASP A 43 5.32 17.27 -34.16
C ASP A 43 5.54 16.00 -34.99
N THR A 44 6.50 15.19 -34.58
CA THR A 44 6.70 13.81 -35.02
C THR A 44 6.66 12.90 -33.81
N ALA A 45 5.69 12.00 -33.76
CA ALA A 45 5.40 11.15 -32.63
C ALA A 45 5.57 9.65 -32.96
N LEU A 46 5.61 8.83 -31.92
CA LEU A 46 5.37 7.39 -32.04
C LEU A 46 3.91 7.09 -31.72
N CYS A 47 3.27 6.29 -32.55
CA CYS A 47 1.90 5.89 -32.39
C CYS A 47 1.79 4.37 -32.30
N ALA A 48 1.05 3.88 -31.31
CA ALA A 48 0.64 2.49 -31.19
C ALA A 48 -0.90 2.39 -31.18
N VAL A 49 -1.43 1.40 -31.90
CA VAL A 49 -2.84 1.02 -31.85
C VAL A 49 -2.95 -0.36 -31.21
N MET A 50 -3.77 -0.48 -30.20
CA MET A 50 -4.10 -1.75 -29.53
C MET A 50 -5.59 -2.00 -29.68
N ARG A 51 -5.96 -3.11 -30.31
CA ARG A 51 -7.35 -3.43 -30.61
C ARG A 51 -8.00 -4.26 -29.55
N ALA A 52 -9.26 -4.00 -29.30
CA ALA A 52 -10.10 -4.82 -28.46
C ALA A 52 -10.09 -6.30 -28.92
N PRO A 53 -10.14 -7.27 -27.98
CA PRO A 53 -10.04 -7.15 -26.54
C PRO A 53 -8.59 -7.11 -26.00
N ARG A 54 -7.58 -7.15 -26.88
CA ARG A 54 -6.15 -7.19 -26.49
C ARG A 54 -5.58 -5.79 -26.30
N SER A 55 -6.03 -5.11 -25.24
CA SER A 55 -5.52 -3.82 -24.80
C SER A 55 -5.56 -3.75 -23.27
N TYR A 56 -5.05 -2.68 -22.68
CA TYR A 56 -5.11 -2.48 -21.24
C TYR A 56 -6.54 -2.43 -20.72
N THR A 57 -7.39 -1.64 -21.38
CA THR A 57 -8.79 -1.45 -20.98
C THR A 57 -9.75 -2.51 -21.54
N GLY A 58 -9.29 -3.38 -22.46
CA GLY A 58 -10.17 -4.27 -23.23
C GLY A 58 -10.92 -3.59 -24.38
N GLU A 59 -10.76 -2.26 -24.58
CA GLU A 59 -11.31 -1.48 -25.67
C GLU A 59 -10.23 -1.17 -26.72
N ASP A 60 -10.60 -0.52 -27.84
CA ASP A 60 -9.59 0.03 -28.75
C ASP A 60 -8.81 1.15 -28.04
N VAL A 61 -7.47 1.08 -28.10
CA VAL A 61 -6.58 2.05 -27.48
C VAL A 61 -5.62 2.59 -28.51
N VAL A 62 -5.43 3.92 -28.51
CA VAL A 62 -4.39 4.60 -29.29
C VAL A 62 -3.48 5.35 -28.32
N GLU A 63 -2.18 5.07 -28.40
CA GLU A 63 -1.13 5.76 -27.64
C GLU A 63 -0.29 6.62 -28.58
N LEU A 64 -0.05 7.88 -28.19
CA LEU A 64 0.83 8.83 -28.87
C LEU A 64 1.94 9.25 -27.91
N SER A 65 3.19 8.97 -28.30
CA SER A 65 4.39 9.43 -27.59
C SER A 65 4.96 10.63 -28.34
N CYS A 66 4.66 11.82 -27.86
CA CYS A 66 5.05 13.11 -28.43
C CYS A 66 6.25 13.71 -27.70
N HIS A 67 6.86 14.77 -28.23
CA HIS A 67 7.84 15.53 -27.49
C HIS A 67 7.24 16.13 -26.22
N GLY A 68 8.02 16.14 -25.11
CA GLY A 68 7.57 16.47 -23.75
C GLY A 68 7.28 17.96 -23.50
N SER A 69 6.82 18.73 -24.48
CA SER A 69 6.40 20.12 -24.30
C SER A 69 4.99 20.19 -23.69
N PRO A 70 4.81 20.80 -22.51
CA PRO A 70 3.47 20.97 -21.92
C PRO A 70 2.48 21.71 -22.83
N ALA A 71 2.97 22.66 -23.62
CA ALA A 71 2.15 23.41 -24.56
C ALA A 71 1.67 22.52 -25.73
N LEU A 72 2.55 21.70 -26.28
CA LEU A 72 2.22 20.75 -27.35
C LEU A 72 1.22 19.69 -26.86
N LEU A 73 1.49 19.08 -25.71
CA LEU A 73 0.59 18.06 -25.15
C LEU A 73 -0.80 18.61 -24.84
N ARG A 74 -0.88 19.84 -24.32
CA ARG A 74 -2.15 20.53 -24.12
C ARG A 74 -2.87 20.81 -25.45
N LEU A 75 -2.17 21.21 -26.49
CA LEU A 75 -2.73 21.46 -27.81
C LEU A 75 -3.34 20.18 -28.40
N ILE A 76 -2.59 19.07 -28.39
CA ILE A 76 -3.07 17.76 -28.85
C ILE A 76 -4.29 17.32 -28.06
N LEU A 77 -4.28 17.48 -26.72
CA LEU A 77 -5.42 17.14 -25.87
C LEU A 77 -6.67 17.95 -26.24
N LEU A 78 -6.54 19.26 -26.51
CA LEU A 78 -7.64 20.11 -26.97
C LEU A 78 -8.21 19.64 -28.29
N TRP A 79 -7.37 19.23 -29.24
CA TRP A 79 -7.83 18.69 -30.53
C TRP A 79 -8.56 17.35 -30.35
N LEU A 80 -8.08 16.46 -29.49
CA LEU A 80 -8.78 15.22 -29.18
C LEU A 80 -10.15 15.48 -28.55
N VAL A 81 -10.24 16.44 -27.63
CA VAL A 81 -11.53 16.84 -27.03
C VAL A 81 -12.46 17.46 -28.06
N ALA A 82 -11.96 18.32 -28.95
CA ALA A 82 -12.74 18.86 -30.03
C ALA A 82 -13.23 17.79 -31.05
N GLY A 83 -12.47 16.68 -31.17
CA GLY A 83 -12.81 15.49 -31.93
C GLY A 83 -13.83 14.56 -31.30
N GLY A 84 -14.29 14.85 -30.06
CA GLY A 84 -15.30 14.06 -29.34
C GLY A 84 -14.77 13.22 -28.17
N ALA A 85 -13.46 13.33 -27.83
CA ALA A 85 -12.94 12.73 -26.63
C ALA A 85 -13.32 13.56 -25.39
N ARG A 86 -13.21 12.96 -24.21
CA ARG A 86 -13.20 13.68 -22.94
C ARG A 86 -11.93 13.35 -22.17
N VAL A 87 -11.56 14.23 -21.26
CA VAL A 87 -10.47 13.96 -20.33
C VAL A 87 -10.89 12.85 -19.39
N ALA A 88 -10.01 11.87 -19.19
CA ALA A 88 -10.26 10.77 -18.28
C ALA A 88 -10.21 11.23 -16.83
N ALA A 89 -11.10 10.70 -16.02
CA ALA A 89 -11.04 10.85 -14.56
C ALA A 89 -9.83 10.06 -13.97
N PRO A 90 -9.40 10.36 -12.73
CA PRO A 90 -8.41 9.54 -12.03
C PRO A 90 -8.81 8.06 -12.03
N GLY A 91 -7.87 7.17 -12.32
CA GLY A 91 -8.09 5.72 -12.33
C GLY A 91 -9.02 5.18 -13.42
N GLU A 92 -9.48 6.00 -14.36
CA GLU A 92 -10.52 5.60 -15.31
C GLU A 92 -10.09 4.47 -16.23
N PHE A 93 -8.85 4.45 -16.72
CA PHE A 93 -8.37 3.35 -17.58
C PHE A 93 -8.34 2.03 -16.82
N THR A 94 -7.89 2.04 -15.55
CA THR A 94 -7.88 0.84 -14.71
C THR A 94 -9.30 0.40 -14.33
N ARG A 95 -10.21 1.36 -14.08
CA ARG A 95 -11.63 1.06 -13.85
C ARG A 95 -12.25 0.36 -15.06
N ARG A 96 -11.97 0.83 -16.27
CA ARG A 96 -12.45 0.18 -17.52
C ARG A 96 -11.84 -1.22 -17.67
N ALA A 97 -10.55 -1.38 -17.37
CA ALA A 97 -9.91 -2.70 -17.38
C ALA A 97 -10.61 -3.68 -16.42
N PHE A 98 -10.99 -3.22 -15.22
CA PHE A 98 -11.77 -4.00 -14.26
C PHE A 98 -13.18 -4.32 -14.80
N LEU A 99 -13.93 -3.32 -15.25
CA LEU A 99 -15.30 -3.50 -15.76
C LEU A 99 -15.36 -4.42 -16.99
N ASN A 100 -14.31 -4.42 -17.82
CA ASN A 100 -14.18 -5.27 -19.00
C ASN A 100 -13.51 -6.63 -18.68
N GLY A 101 -13.33 -6.99 -17.39
CA GLY A 101 -12.80 -8.28 -16.97
C GLY A 101 -11.33 -8.52 -17.31
N ARG A 102 -10.54 -7.46 -17.61
CA ARG A 102 -9.10 -7.57 -17.86
C ARG A 102 -8.31 -7.73 -16.57
N LEU A 103 -8.80 -7.13 -15.50
CA LEU A 103 -8.26 -7.19 -14.15
C LEU A 103 -9.41 -7.47 -13.18
N ASP A 104 -9.17 -8.20 -12.11
CA ASP A 104 -10.05 -8.18 -10.95
C ASP A 104 -9.73 -6.96 -10.06
N LEU A 105 -10.56 -6.73 -9.03
CA LEU A 105 -10.40 -5.53 -8.21
C LEU A 105 -9.10 -5.54 -7.40
N ALA A 106 -8.64 -6.72 -6.95
CA ALA A 106 -7.36 -6.85 -6.24
C ALA A 106 -6.18 -6.47 -7.16
N GLN A 107 -6.20 -6.91 -8.42
CA GLN A 107 -5.21 -6.52 -9.43
C GLN A 107 -5.30 -5.03 -9.78
N ALA A 108 -6.51 -4.49 -9.87
CA ALA A 108 -6.71 -3.06 -10.11
C ALA A 108 -6.11 -2.20 -8.98
N GLU A 109 -6.35 -2.56 -7.72
CA GLU A 109 -5.72 -1.89 -6.57
C GLU A 109 -4.18 -2.06 -6.58
N ALA A 110 -3.67 -3.21 -7.04
CA ALA A 110 -2.23 -3.44 -7.17
C ALA A 110 -1.55 -2.49 -8.17
N VAL A 111 -2.27 -1.97 -9.19
CA VAL A 111 -1.75 -0.92 -10.07
C VAL A 111 -1.41 0.34 -9.29
N ALA A 112 -2.28 0.76 -8.35
CA ALA A 112 -2.02 1.93 -7.51
C ALA A 112 -0.83 1.68 -6.57
N LEU A 113 -0.76 0.48 -5.98
CA LEU A 113 0.36 0.06 -5.14
C LEU A 113 1.68 0.06 -5.92
N MET A 114 1.69 -0.42 -7.17
CA MET A 114 2.88 -0.40 -8.04
C MET A 114 3.38 1.02 -8.30
N ILE A 115 2.47 1.96 -8.58
CA ILE A 115 2.82 3.37 -8.86
C ILE A 115 3.32 4.06 -7.58
N GLY A 116 2.74 3.72 -6.42
CA GLY A 116 3.12 4.26 -5.11
C GLY A 116 4.37 3.65 -4.48
N ALA A 117 4.89 2.56 -5.05
CA ALA A 117 6.04 1.85 -4.50
C ALA A 117 7.31 2.74 -4.49
N ARG A 118 7.97 2.81 -3.33
CA ARG A 118 9.15 3.66 -3.11
C ARG A 118 10.45 2.86 -2.93
N THR A 119 10.36 1.54 -2.88
CA THR A 119 11.50 0.64 -2.68
C THR A 119 11.38 -0.57 -3.59
N ASP A 120 12.50 -1.22 -3.92
CA ASP A 120 12.52 -2.43 -4.74
C ASP A 120 11.67 -3.55 -4.14
N ARG A 121 11.67 -3.67 -2.81
CA ARG A 121 10.84 -4.64 -2.08
C ARG A 121 9.35 -4.35 -2.28
N ALA A 122 8.93 -3.08 -2.18
CA ALA A 122 7.54 -2.68 -2.45
C ALA A 122 7.13 -2.92 -3.91
N VAL A 123 8.02 -2.63 -4.88
CA VAL A 123 7.81 -2.93 -6.30
C VAL A 123 7.60 -4.43 -6.52
N ALA A 124 8.45 -5.28 -5.93
CA ALA A 124 8.35 -6.73 -6.09
C ALA A 124 7.03 -7.28 -5.53
N LEU A 125 6.58 -6.78 -4.37
CA LEU A 125 5.28 -7.16 -3.79
C LEU A 125 4.10 -6.70 -4.64
N ALA A 126 4.12 -5.46 -5.11
CA ALA A 126 3.07 -4.93 -5.99
C ALA A 126 3.00 -5.69 -7.34
N ALA A 127 4.15 -6.10 -7.89
CA ALA A 127 4.21 -6.92 -9.10
C ALA A 127 3.55 -8.29 -8.92
N ARG A 128 3.79 -8.96 -7.78
CA ARG A 128 3.13 -10.23 -7.45
C ARG A 128 1.61 -10.07 -7.31
N ALA A 129 1.16 -8.97 -6.64
CA ALA A 129 -0.26 -8.68 -6.51
C ALA A 129 -0.92 -8.41 -7.87
N LEU A 130 -0.27 -7.61 -8.72
CA LEU A 130 -0.73 -7.34 -10.09
C LEU A 130 -0.77 -8.61 -10.94
N GLY A 131 0.17 -9.55 -10.74
CA GLY A 131 0.17 -10.87 -11.37
C GLY A 131 -0.96 -11.80 -10.90
N GLY A 132 -1.80 -11.37 -9.94
CA GLY A 132 -2.96 -12.14 -9.47
C GLY A 132 -2.67 -13.06 -8.28
N GLY A 133 -1.52 -12.92 -7.60
CA GLY A 133 -1.15 -13.82 -6.52
C GLY A 133 -2.15 -13.90 -5.37
N LEU A 134 -2.76 -12.76 -4.97
CA LEU A 134 -3.85 -12.74 -3.98
C LEU A 134 -5.13 -13.32 -4.57
N SER A 135 -5.44 -12.98 -5.81
CA SER A 135 -6.67 -13.39 -6.48
C SER A 135 -6.77 -14.91 -6.63
N GLU A 136 -5.68 -15.59 -6.99
CA GLU A 136 -5.63 -17.05 -7.09
C GLU A 136 -5.86 -17.73 -5.74
N ARG A 137 -5.23 -17.22 -4.68
CA ARG A 137 -5.42 -17.71 -3.31
C ARG A 137 -6.87 -17.56 -2.86
N VAL A 138 -7.48 -16.38 -3.08
CA VAL A 138 -8.87 -16.11 -2.71
C VAL A 138 -9.83 -17.01 -3.48
N ARG A 139 -9.61 -17.24 -4.78
CA ARG A 139 -10.43 -18.18 -5.59
C ARG A 139 -10.31 -19.63 -5.08
N GLY A 140 -9.10 -20.05 -4.70
CA GLY A 140 -8.88 -21.38 -4.11
C GLY A 140 -9.63 -21.56 -2.80
N LEU A 141 -9.60 -20.55 -1.92
CA LEU A 141 -10.36 -20.54 -0.67
C LEU A 141 -11.87 -20.56 -0.93
N GLN A 142 -12.35 -19.73 -1.87
CA GLN A 142 -13.77 -19.70 -2.24
C GLN A 142 -14.27 -21.08 -2.74
N ALA A 143 -13.49 -21.77 -3.57
CA ALA A 143 -13.88 -23.09 -4.09
C ALA A 143 -14.07 -24.09 -2.93
N ARG A 144 -13.12 -24.14 -1.98
CA ARG A 144 -13.21 -25.02 -0.79
C ARG A 144 -14.37 -24.61 0.12
N LEU A 145 -14.62 -23.32 0.28
CA LEU A 145 -15.73 -22.81 1.09
C LEU A 145 -17.08 -23.19 0.48
N VAL A 146 -17.22 -23.09 -0.84
CA VAL A 146 -18.42 -23.53 -1.57
C VAL A 146 -18.65 -25.02 -1.39
N GLU A 147 -17.63 -25.87 -1.38
CA GLU A 147 -17.75 -27.30 -1.11
C GLU A 147 -18.31 -27.57 0.30
N VAL A 148 -17.82 -26.84 1.32
CA VAL A 148 -18.32 -26.93 2.70
C VAL A 148 -19.78 -26.49 2.79
N ILE A 149 -20.15 -25.35 2.19
CA ILE A 149 -21.53 -24.84 2.15
C ILE A 149 -22.46 -25.83 1.48
N ALA A 150 -22.10 -26.34 0.29
CA ALA A 150 -22.91 -27.30 -0.44
C ALA A 150 -23.16 -28.60 0.36
N GLY A 151 -22.15 -29.08 1.09
CA GLY A 151 -22.32 -30.24 1.96
C GLY A 151 -23.34 -30.01 3.10
N PHE A 152 -23.37 -28.81 3.70
CA PHE A 152 -24.36 -28.47 4.70
C PHE A 152 -25.76 -28.24 4.12
N GLU A 153 -25.88 -27.65 2.92
CA GLU A 153 -27.16 -27.49 2.22
C GLU A 153 -27.78 -28.85 1.91
N VAL A 154 -26.97 -29.80 1.41
CA VAL A 154 -27.42 -31.20 1.18
C VAL A 154 -27.90 -31.84 2.48
N THR A 155 -27.21 -31.62 3.62
CA THR A 155 -27.62 -32.17 4.91
C THR A 155 -28.96 -31.59 5.39
N LEU A 156 -29.24 -30.31 5.10
CA LEU A 156 -30.49 -29.65 5.42
C LEU A 156 -31.64 -30.14 4.53
N ASP A 157 -31.39 -30.29 3.23
CA ASP A 157 -32.41 -30.70 2.26
C ASP A 157 -32.79 -32.17 2.37
N PHE A 158 -31.84 -33.04 2.78
CA PHE A 158 -31.99 -34.48 2.83
C PHE A 158 -31.57 -35.08 4.20
N PRO A 159 -32.22 -34.69 5.30
CA PRO A 159 -31.82 -35.09 6.66
C PRO A 159 -31.91 -36.59 6.94
N GLU A 160 -32.72 -37.34 6.16
CA GLU A 160 -32.91 -38.78 6.34
C GLU A 160 -31.85 -39.64 5.58
N GLU A 161 -31.13 -39.05 4.61
CA GLU A 161 -30.29 -39.86 3.69
C GLU A 161 -28.84 -39.97 4.16
N ASN A 162 -28.40 -39.28 5.23
CA ASN A 162 -27.04 -39.25 5.75
C ASN A 162 -25.97 -38.99 4.65
N VAL A 163 -26.32 -38.20 3.61
CA VAL A 163 -25.48 -37.93 2.44
C VAL A 163 -24.67 -36.65 2.55
N GLY A 164 -24.71 -35.96 3.69
CA GLY A 164 -24.01 -34.69 3.89
C GLY A 164 -22.59 -34.84 4.45
N HIS A 165 -22.01 -33.69 4.80
CA HIS A 165 -20.70 -33.68 5.46
C HIS A 165 -20.81 -34.28 6.87
N ASP A 166 -19.84 -35.15 7.20
CA ASP A 166 -19.56 -35.46 8.60
C ASP A 166 -19.11 -34.18 9.33
N VAL A 167 -19.74 -33.91 10.47
CA VAL A 167 -19.52 -32.68 11.26
C VAL A 167 -18.04 -32.45 11.59
N GLU A 168 -17.29 -33.53 11.86
CA GLU A 168 -15.89 -33.42 12.20
C GLU A 168 -15.04 -33.06 10.97
N SER A 169 -15.32 -33.65 9.82
CA SER A 169 -14.67 -33.31 8.55
C SER A 169 -14.92 -31.86 8.15
N ALA A 170 -16.16 -31.37 8.32
CA ALA A 170 -16.51 -29.98 8.08
C ALA A 170 -15.79 -29.02 9.06
N ARG A 171 -15.69 -29.40 10.35
CA ARG A 171 -14.94 -28.65 11.36
C ARG A 171 -13.47 -28.50 11.00
N ILE A 172 -12.85 -29.58 10.55
CA ILE A 172 -11.43 -29.58 10.10
C ILE A 172 -11.28 -28.64 8.91
N ALA A 173 -12.14 -28.75 7.89
CA ALA A 173 -12.09 -27.91 6.71
C ALA A 173 -12.25 -26.40 7.05
N MET A 174 -13.21 -26.05 7.90
CA MET A 174 -13.40 -24.65 8.36
C MET A 174 -12.20 -24.12 9.15
N ARG A 175 -11.61 -24.94 10.00
CA ARG A 175 -10.40 -24.58 10.76
C ARG A 175 -9.22 -24.33 9.81
N GLU A 176 -9.01 -25.16 8.80
CA GLU A 176 -7.95 -24.95 7.80
C GLU A 176 -8.14 -23.64 7.05
N LEU A 177 -9.38 -23.36 6.58
CA LEU A 177 -9.70 -22.10 5.89
C LEU A 177 -9.48 -20.88 6.78
N ARG A 178 -9.85 -20.97 8.06
CA ARG A 178 -9.63 -19.90 9.03
C ARG A 178 -8.14 -19.65 9.29
N VAL A 179 -7.35 -20.71 9.47
CA VAL A 179 -5.89 -20.61 9.68
C VAL A 179 -5.22 -19.99 8.46
N GLU A 180 -5.62 -20.38 7.27
CA GLU A 180 -5.12 -19.82 6.01
C GLU A 180 -5.46 -18.33 5.90
N ALA A 181 -6.71 -17.93 6.19
CA ALA A 181 -7.12 -16.52 6.21
C ALA A 181 -6.32 -15.70 7.24
N GLU A 182 -6.03 -16.25 8.41
CA GLU A 182 -5.21 -15.62 9.44
C GLU A 182 -3.75 -15.41 8.99
N GLN A 183 -3.17 -16.40 8.32
CA GLN A 183 -1.82 -16.28 7.73
C GLN A 183 -1.78 -15.17 6.67
N TRP A 184 -2.81 -15.08 5.82
CA TRP A 184 -2.90 -14.00 4.84
C TRP A 184 -3.06 -12.63 5.48
N LEU A 185 -3.81 -12.53 6.56
CA LEU A 185 -3.99 -11.28 7.30
C LEU A 185 -2.66 -10.80 7.90
N VAL A 186 -1.89 -11.70 8.50
CA VAL A 186 -0.54 -11.37 9.01
C VAL A 186 0.36 -10.92 7.86
N ALA A 187 0.40 -11.68 6.75
CA ALA A 187 1.19 -11.36 5.58
C ALA A 187 0.80 -10.01 4.94
N ALA A 188 -0.51 -9.70 4.91
CA ALA A 188 -1.04 -8.44 4.39
C ALA A 188 -0.66 -7.23 5.28
N ARG A 189 -0.67 -7.40 6.60
CA ARG A 189 -0.21 -6.36 7.54
C ARG A 189 1.28 -6.07 7.35
N HIS A 190 2.12 -7.09 7.21
CA HIS A 190 3.54 -6.94 6.89
C HIS A 190 3.75 -6.24 5.53
N GLY A 191 3.05 -6.68 4.50
CA GLY A 191 3.12 -6.06 3.17
C GLY A 191 2.68 -4.58 3.16
N ARG A 192 1.71 -4.22 4.02
CA ARG A 192 1.31 -2.82 4.22
C ARG A 192 2.47 -1.99 4.79
N VAL A 193 3.23 -2.53 5.74
CA VAL A 193 4.42 -1.87 6.30
C VAL A 193 5.49 -1.69 5.21
N VAL A 194 5.75 -2.71 4.40
CA VAL A 194 6.73 -2.62 3.30
C VAL A 194 6.35 -1.55 2.28
N HIS A 195 5.07 -1.43 1.95
CA HIS A 195 4.58 -0.46 0.96
C HIS A 195 4.39 0.94 1.54
N GLY A 196 3.69 1.06 2.67
CA GLY A 196 3.34 2.33 3.32
C GLY A 196 4.50 2.96 4.08
N GLY A 197 5.46 2.13 4.48
CA GLY A 197 6.56 2.53 5.35
C GLY A 197 6.17 2.53 6.83
N LEU A 198 7.15 2.91 7.65
CA LEU A 198 7.00 3.09 9.09
C LEU A 198 7.24 4.55 9.46
N THR A 199 6.55 4.99 10.50
CA THR A 199 6.81 6.28 11.13
C THR A 199 7.58 6.06 12.43
N VAL A 200 8.76 6.66 12.53
CA VAL A 200 9.65 6.59 13.68
C VAL A 200 9.80 7.99 14.25
N THR A 201 9.41 8.18 15.51
CA THR A 201 9.48 9.49 16.16
C THR A 201 10.59 9.53 17.20
N LEU A 202 11.44 10.57 17.10
CA LEU A 202 12.47 10.87 18.09
C LEU A 202 11.82 11.64 19.25
N VAL A 203 11.97 11.09 20.46
CA VAL A 203 11.37 11.64 21.69
C VAL A 203 12.46 11.80 22.73
N GLY A 204 12.41 12.84 23.52
CA GLY A 204 13.39 13.06 24.60
C GLY A 204 13.43 14.52 25.03
N PRO A 205 14.21 14.83 26.09
CA PRO A 205 14.36 16.19 26.60
C PRO A 205 14.93 17.15 25.56
N THR A 206 14.76 18.46 25.82
CA THR A 206 15.50 19.49 25.07
C THR A 206 17.00 19.26 25.19
N ASN A 207 17.72 19.49 24.08
CA ASN A 207 19.18 19.28 24.00
C ASN A 207 19.71 17.85 24.25
N ALA A 208 18.85 16.83 24.27
CA ALA A 208 19.27 15.43 24.34
C ALA A 208 20.03 14.94 23.08
N GLY A 209 20.00 15.71 21.99
CA GLY A 209 20.70 15.35 20.75
C GLY A 209 19.80 14.76 19.66
N LYS A 210 18.46 14.90 19.75
CA LYS A 210 17.48 14.36 18.80
C LYS A 210 17.75 14.79 17.37
N SER A 211 17.79 16.09 17.09
CA SER A 211 18.01 16.64 15.74
C SER A 211 19.40 16.27 15.18
N SER A 212 20.44 16.22 16.06
CA SER A 212 21.77 15.76 15.66
C SER A 212 21.77 14.30 15.27
N LEU A 213 21.06 13.45 16.03
CA LEU A 213 20.92 12.02 15.74
C LEU A 213 20.12 11.79 14.45
N LEU A 214 19.02 12.54 14.26
CA LEU A 214 18.23 12.50 13.02
C LEU A 214 19.09 12.84 11.81
N ASN A 215 19.82 13.95 11.86
CA ASN A 215 20.70 14.37 10.77
C ASN A 215 21.80 13.34 10.47
N ALA A 216 22.34 12.69 11.50
CA ALA A 216 23.35 11.65 11.34
C ALA A 216 22.79 10.37 10.70
N LEU A 217 21.54 9.99 11.04
CA LEU A 217 20.85 8.85 10.42
C LEU A 217 20.46 9.14 8.96
N VAL A 218 19.90 10.32 8.69
CA VAL A 218 19.45 10.72 7.34
C VAL A 218 20.62 11.04 6.41
N GLY A 219 21.72 11.61 6.95
CA GLY A 219 22.89 12.01 6.18
C GLY A 219 23.62 10.85 5.52
N GLN A 220 23.53 9.65 6.05
CA GLN A 220 24.14 8.43 5.53
C GLN A 220 23.31 7.72 4.45
N ASP A 221 21.99 7.97 4.38
CA ASP A 221 21.04 7.24 3.52
C ASP A 221 19.92 8.13 2.98
N ARG A 222 20.24 9.20 2.31
CA ARG A 222 19.21 9.95 1.60
C ARG A 222 18.50 9.02 0.60
N ALA A 223 17.32 8.50 1.00
CA ALA A 223 16.41 7.96 0.03
C ALA A 223 16.05 9.07 -0.97
N ILE A 224 16.05 8.74 -2.27
CA ILE A 224 15.49 9.61 -3.30
C ILE A 224 13.99 9.61 -3.04
N VAL A 225 13.54 10.45 -2.10
CA VAL A 225 12.11 10.70 -1.89
C VAL A 225 11.73 11.76 -2.92
N SER A 226 11.08 11.35 -4.01
CA SER A 226 10.45 12.30 -4.92
C SER A 226 9.40 13.09 -4.14
N ASP A 227 9.49 14.42 -4.25
CA ASP A 227 8.47 15.34 -3.75
C ASP A 227 7.12 15.00 -4.40
N VAL A 228 6.26 14.27 -3.68
CA VAL A 228 4.85 14.13 -4.08
C VAL A 228 4.14 15.39 -3.58
N PRO A 229 3.59 16.24 -4.47
CA PRO A 229 2.81 17.39 -4.07
C PRO A 229 1.57 16.93 -3.30
N GLY A 230 1.43 17.36 -2.05
CA GLY A 230 0.24 17.09 -1.22
C GLY A 230 0.52 16.71 0.23
N THR A 231 1.77 16.46 0.64
CA THR A 231 2.13 16.08 2.02
C THR A 231 2.83 17.19 2.81
N THR A 232 2.74 18.44 2.37
CA THR A 232 3.52 19.59 2.87
C THR A 232 2.99 20.21 4.17
N ARG A 233 2.22 19.52 5.00
CA ARG A 233 1.76 20.06 6.29
C ARG A 233 2.29 19.35 7.54
N ASP A 234 2.96 18.22 7.39
CA ASP A 234 3.55 17.50 8.51
C ASP A 234 5.07 17.67 8.50
N ILE A 235 5.65 17.87 9.69
CA ILE A 235 7.08 18.03 9.92
C ILE A 235 7.77 16.69 9.64
N VAL A 236 8.00 16.37 8.36
CA VAL A 236 8.85 15.25 7.96
C VAL A 236 10.27 15.78 7.89
N GLU A 237 11.06 15.55 8.92
CA GLU A 237 12.44 16.03 8.97
C GLU A 237 13.43 15.11 8.24
N GLY A 238 13.04 13.86 7.94
CA GLY A 238 13.86 12.94 7.16
C GLY A 238 13.16 11.65 6.75
N ALA A 239 13.69 11.01 5.71
CA ALA A 239 13.28 9.68 5.28
C ALA A 239 14.51 8.84 4.94
N ILE A 240 14.54 7.60 5.42
CA ILE A 240 15.58 6.61 5.14
C ILE A 240 14.95 5.30 4.68
N VAL A 241 15.74 4.40 4.13
CA VAL A 241 15.29 3.03 3.79
C VAL A 241 16.04 2.04 4.67
N LEU A 242 15.31 1.24 5.45
CA LEU A 242 15.86 0.14 6.25
C LEU A 242 15.21 -1.18 5.82
N ALA A 243 16.00 -2.19 5.53
CA ALA A 243 15.52 -3.50 5.04
C ALA A 243 14.56 -3.42 3.84
N GLY A 244 14.72 -2.43 2.97
CA GLY A 244 13.80 -2.20 1.84
C GLY A 244 12.43 -1.62 2.23
N VAL A 245 12.30 -1.08 3.45
CA VAL A 245 11.10 -0.42 3.98
C VAL A 245 11.37 1.08 4.08
N PRO A 246 10.49 1.96 3.56
CA PRO A 246 10.60 3.39 3.78
C PRO A 246 10.34 3.73 5.25
N VAL A 247 11.22 4.48 5.89
CA VAL A 247 11.08 4.92 7.28
C VAL A 247 11.04 6.43 7.32
N ARG A 248 9.91 6.99 7.74
CA ARG A 248 9.73 8.43 7.99
C ARG A 248 10.19 8.72 9.40
N MET A 249 11.12 9.65 9.53
CA MET A 249 11.65 10.07 10.82
C MET A 249 11.09 11.44 11.19
N LEU A 250 10.46 11.53 12.36
CA LEU A 250 9.89 12.77 12.89
C LEU A 250 10.74 13.23 14.08
N ASP A 251 11.21 14.47 14.06
CA ASP A 251 11.78 15.10 15.25
C ASP A 251 10.68 15.83 16.02
N THR A 252 10.61 15.60 17.31
CA THR A 252 9.64 16.28 18.17
C THR A 252 10.34 17.37 18.98
N ALA A 253 9.62 18.47 19.25
CA ALA A 253 10.03 19.41 20.30
C ALA A 253 10.20 18.65 21.62
N GLY A 254 11.20 19.00 22.43
CA GLY A 254 11.46 18.34 23.71
C GLY A 254 10.21 18.25 24.60
N ILE A 255 10.04 17.15 25.30
CA ILE A 255 8.93 16.91 26.24
C ILE A 255 9.32 17.48 27.62
N ASP A 256 9.48 18.79 27.70
CA ASP A 256 9.72 19.50 28.95
C ASP A 256 8.42 20.05 29.55
N ALA A 257 8.47 20.52 30.79
CA ALA A 257 7.34 21.24 31.36
C ALA A 257 7.15 22.56 30.58
N PRO A 258 5.94 22.86 30.05
CA PRO A 258 5.73 24.06 29.24
C PRO A 258 5.96 25.30 30.06
N ARG A 259 6.74 26.24 29.52
CA ARG A 259 7.00 27.55 30.10
C ARG A 259 6.02 28.60 29.60
N ASP A 260 5.42 28.38 28.43
CA ASP A 260 4.43 29.25 27.80
C ASP A 260 3.43 28.42 26.93
N GLU A 261 2.45 29.13 26.31
CA GLU A 261 1.42 28.51 25.46
C GLU A 261 1.99 27.89 24.17
N ILE A 262 3.12 28.40 23.66
CA ILE A 262 3.78 27.92 22.45
C ILE A 262 4.44 26.58 22.74
N GLU A 263 5.14 26.46 23.89
CA GLU A 263 5.70 25.16 24.34
C GLU A 263 4.60 24.13 24.64
N ALA A 264 3.46 24.56 25.23
CA ALA A 264 2.33 23.67 25.47
C ALA A 264 1.75 23.10 24.17
N GLU A 265 1.67 23.90 23.10
CA GLU A 265 1.25 23.43 21.78
C GLU A 265 2.30 22.46 21.17
N GLY A 266 3.59 22.76 21.32
CA GLY A 266 4.68 21.88 20.91
C GLY A 266 4.60 20.49 21.57
N ILE A 267 4.32 20.44 22.88
CA ILE A 267 4.15 19.20 23.63
C ILE A 267 2.90 18.42 23.16
N ARG A 268 1.78 19.11 22.88
CA ARG A 268 0.58 18.45 22.31
C ARG A 268 0.88 17.80 20.96
N ARG A 269 1.60 18.49 20.07
CA ARG A 269 2.03 17.97 18.77
C ARG A 269 2.98 16.78 18.93
N SER A 270 3.92 16.87 19.87
CA SER A 270 4.84 15.75 20.17
C SER A 270 4.08 14.51 20.65
N ARG A 271 3.08 14.66 21.53
CA ARG A 271 2.25 13.55 21.98
C ARG A 271 1.45 12.93 20.86
N ARG A 272 0.84 13.74 19.99
CA ARG A 272 0.11 13.26 18.82
C ARG A 272 1.04 12.51 17.86
N ALA A 273 2.24 13.02 17.60
CA ALA A 273 3.24 12.32 16.80
C ALA A 273 3.65 10.98 17.40
N MET A 274 3.77 10.90 18.75
CA MET A 274 4.01 9.62 19.45
C MET A 274 2.86 8.64 19.31
N ASP A 275 1.58 9.13 19.34
CA ASP A 275 0.40 8.29 19.17
C ASP A 275 0.28 7.71 17.76
N GLU A 276 0.75 8.45 16.76
CA GLU A 276 0.71 8.09 15.34
C GLU A 276 1.97 7.31 14.89
N SER A 277 2.93 7.04 15.79
CA SER A 277 4.20 6.38 15.46
C SER A 277 4.15 4.88 15.66
N ASP A 278 4.83 4.17 14.74
CA ASP A 278 5.02 2.73 14.82
C ASP A 278 6.14 2.34 15.80
N LEU A 279 7.15 3.23 15.96
CA LEU A 279 8.30 3.03 16.84
C LEU A 279 8.78 4.37 17.39
N LEU A 280 9.15 4.41 18.67
CA LEU A 280 9.76 5.56 19.31
C LEU A 280 11.26 5.39 19.49
N LEU A 281 12.06 6.40 19.13
CA LEU A 281 13.46 6.50 19.52
C LEU A 281 13.56 7.44 20.72
N VAL A 282 13.69 6.88 21.90
CA VAL A 282 13.77 7.66 23.15
C VAL A 282 15.23 8.07 23.37
N VAL A 283 15.53 9.32 23.03
CA VAL A 283 16.87 9.89 23.06
C VAL A 283 17.12 10.54 24.42
N LEU A 284 18.08 10.00 25.16
CA LEU A 284 18.47 10.47 26.49
C LEU A 284 19.92 10.94 26.44
N ASP A 285 20.22 12.08 27.07
CA ASP A 285 21.58 12.56 27.23
C ASP A 285 22.32 11.64 28.20
N GLY A 286 23.37 10.94 27.72
CA GLY A 286 24.14 9.99 28.50
C GLY A 286 25.00 10.65 29.60
N SER A 287 25.22 11.97 29.57
CA SER A 287 26.06 12.71 30.51
C SER A 287 25.31 13.23 31.74
N VAL A 288 23.99 13.12 31.77
CA VAL A 288 23.12 13.62 32.85
C VAL A 288 22.18 12.54 33.37
N GLU A 289 21.53 12.77 34.52
CA GLU A 289 20.51 11.85 35.05
C GLU A 289 19.32 11.77 34.08
N PRO A 290 18.87 10.54 33.68
CA PRO A 290 17.77 10.36 32.76
C PRO A 290 16.44 10.87 33.33
N GLU A 291 15.68 11.58 32.50
CA GLU A 291 14.35 12.06 32.88
C GLU A 291 13.34 10.92 33.03
N ARG A 292 12.93 10.65 34.27
CA ARG A 292 11.97 9.61 34.63
C ARG A 292 10.62 9.79 33.92
N ARG A 293 10.23 11.05 33.68
CA ARG A 293 8.98 11.39 33.03
C ARG A 293 8.93 10.86 31.58
N VAL A 294 9.97 11.08 30.78
CA VAL A 294 10.06 10.61 29.39
C VAL A 294 10.03 9.07 29.36
N LEU A 295 10.75 8.43 30.27
CA LEU A 295 10.76 6.98 30.38
C LEU A 295 9.39 6.41 30.75
N ALA A 296 8.63 7.08 31.62
CA ALA A 296 7.28 6.69 32.02
C ALA A 296 6.26 6.91 30.91
N GLU A 297 6.27 8.08 30.23
CA GLU A 297 5.34 8.40 29.14
C GLU A 297 5.51 7.51 27.90
N THR A 298 6.66 6.86 27.75
CA THR A 298 6.97 5.97 26.61
C THR A 298 6.95 4.48 26.97
N ALA A 299 6.64 4.10 28.23
CA ALA A 299 6.81 2.73 28.73
C ALA A 299 5.96 1.69 28.00
N ASP A 300 4.72 2.02 27.67
CA ASP A 300 3.72 1.13 27.09
C ASP A 300 3.72 1.12 25.55
N ARG A 301 4.78 1.66 24.93
CA ARG A 301 4.88 1.80 23.46
C ARG A 301 6.10 1.06 22.93
N PRO A 302 6.05 0.59 21.66
CA PRO A 302 7.25 0.08 20.98
C PRO A 302 8.32 1.18 20.99
N ARG A 303 9.48 0.91 21.62
CA ARG A 303 10.52 1.91 21.78
C ARG A 303 11.92 1.33 21.78
N VAL A 304 12.86 2.13 21.30
CA VAL A 304 14.29 1.92 21.43
C VAL A 304 14.86 3.01 22.31
N LEU A 305 15.55 2.63 23.39
CA LEU A 305 16.24 3.58 24.24
C LEU A 305 17.61 3.90 23.65
N ILE A 306 17.92 5.20 23.53
CA ILE A 306 19.20 5.68 22.99
C ILE A 306 19.87 6.54 24.03
N ARG A 307 21.08 6.14 24.38
CA ARG A 307 21.98 6.93 25.22
C ARG A 307 22.87 7.75 24.31
N ALA A 308 22.43 8.97 24.02
CA ALA A 308 23.17 9.93 23.19
C ALA A 308 24.39 10.49 23.92
N LYS A 309 25.30 11.14 23.18
CA LYS A 309 26.54 11.76 23.66
C LYS A 309 27.44 10.79 24.41
N CYS A 310 27.59 9.55 23.91
CA CYS A 310 28.44 8.54 24.54
C CYS A 310 29.94 8.91 24.51
N ASP A 311 30.33 9.92 23.73
CA ASP A 311 31.66 10.55 23.72
C ASP A 311 31.96 11.35 24.99
N LEU A 312 30.94 11.66 25.81
CA LEU A 312 31.09 12.33 27.09
C LEU A 312 31.11 11.31 28.24
N GLN A 313 31.59 11.77 29.41
CA GLN A 313 31.56 10.93 30.63
C GLN A 313 30.09 10.58 30.96
N ALA A 314 29.81 9.28 31.05
CA ALA A 314 28.47 8.81 31.33
C ALA A 314 28.08 9.09 32.80
N HIS A 315 26.81 9.56 32.98
CA HIS A 315 26.18 9.59 34.31
C HIS A 315 25.84 8.17 34.73
N GLU A 316 26.04 7.83 36.01
CA GLU A 316 25.87 6.47 36.55
C GLU A 316 24.46 5.91 36.25
N ALA A 317 23.41 6.69 36.50
CA ALA A 317 22.02 6.29 36.22
C ALA A 317 21.74 6.11 34.76
N ALA A 318 22.36 6.87 33.83
CA ALA A 318 22.23 6.70 32.40
C ALA A 318 22.99 5.44 31.90
N ALA A 319 24.14 5.15 32.50
CA ALA A 319 24.90 3.93 32.19
C ALA A 319 24.18 2.65 32.65
N ALA A 320 23.37 2.75 33.72
CA ALA A 320 22.60 1.64 34.28
C ALA A 320 21.29 1.31 33.46
N LEU A 321 20.91 2.11 32.46
CA LEU A 321 19.75 1.82 31.64
C LEU A 321 19.98 0.59 30.76
N LEU A 322 19.33 -0.52 31.12
CA LEU A 322 19.43 -1.77 30.39
C LEU A 322 18.82 -1.64 28.99
N GLY A 323 19.53 -2.14 27.98
CA GLY A 323 19.08 -2.14 26.58
C GLY A 323 19.22 -0.79 25.85
N ALA A 324 19.70 0.28 26.50
CA ALA A 324 19.95 1.55 25.86
C ALA A 324 21.16 1.45 24.91
N GLN A 325 20.98 1.88 23.65
CA GLN A 325 22.03 1.89 22.63
C GLN A 325 22.93 3.14 22.83
N PRO A 326 24.22 3.00 23.11
CA PRO A 326 25.13 4.13 23.24
C PRO A 326 25.47 4.67 21.85
N VAL A 327 25.30 5.99 21.63
CA VAL A 327 25.61 6.64 20.35
C VAL A 327 26.17 8.05 20.56
N SER A 328 27.06 8.46 19.66
CA SER A 328 27.45 9.86 19.48
C SER A 328 27.23 10.27 18.04
N ALA A 329 26.28 11.18 17.83
CA ALA A 329 26.05 11.78 16.53
C ALA A 329 27.23 12.70 16.08
N LEU A 330 28.06 13.15 17.03
CA LEU A 330 29.23 14.00 16.76
C LEU A 330 30.41 13.18 16.25
N THR A 331 30.75 12.06 16.91
CA THR A 331 31.91 11.23 16.57
C THR A 331 31.58 10.08 15.63
N GLY A 332 30.29 9.74 15.47
CA GLY A 332 29.82 8.57 14.74
C GLY A 332 29.88 7.27 15.55
N GLU A 333 30.35 7.30 16.79
CA GLU A 333 30.44 6.12 17.65
C GLU A 333 29.04 5.52 17.90
N GLY A 334 28.91 4.21 17.75
CA GLY A 334 27.65 3.47 17.95
C GLY A 334 26.59 3.63 16.86
N MET A 335 26.78 4.53 15.87
CA MET A 335 25.78 4.79 14.82
C MET A 335 25.52 3.57 13.93
N GLU A 336 26.55 2.82 13.55
CA GLU A 336 26.41 1.59 12.76
C GLU A 336 25.64 0.50 13.53
N ALA A 337 25.95 0.34 14.82
CA ALA A 337 25.25 -0.61 15.70
C ALA A 337 23.78 -0.22 15.89
N LEU A 338 23.48 1.07 16.09
CA LEU A 338 22.11 1.57 16.16
C LEU A 338 21.37 1.29 14.85
N ARG A 339 22.01 1.55 13.71
CA ARG A 339 21.40 1.29 12.39
C ARG A 339 21.08 -0.19 12.20
N ALA A 340 22.02 -1.08 12.51
CA ALA A 340 21.80 -2.52 12.44
C ALA A 340 20.63 -2.96 13.36
N TYR A 341 20.57 -2.38 14.56
CA TYR A 341 19.45 -2.62 15.47
C TYR A 341 18.12 -2.16 14.90
N LEU A 342 18.04 -0.92 14.38
CA LEU A 342 16.82 -0.40 13.75
C LEU A 342 16.41 -1.19 12.52
N THR A 343 17.37 -1.62 11.70
CA THR A 343 17.10 -2.49 10.54
C THR A 343 16.41 -3.78 10.98
N ARG A 344 16.90 -4.41 12.06
CA ARG A 344 16.29 -5.62 12.62
C ARG A 344 14.88 -5.38 13.17
N GLU A 345 14.64 -4.28 13.89
CA GLU A 345 13.30 -3.94 14.39
C GLU A 345 12.32 -3.70 13.21
N VAL A 346 12.78 -3.01 12.17
CA VAL A 346 11.99 -2.81 10.94
C VAL A 346 11.70 -4.14 10.24
N GLU A 347 12.66 -5.06 10.17
CA GLU A 347 12.46 -6.40 9.61
C GLU A 347 11.41 -7.20 10.38
N ILE A 348 11.40 -7.11 11.72
CA ILE A 348 10.38 -7.77 12.57
C ILE A 348 8.98 -7.21 12.23
N LEU A 349 8.85 -5.88 12.15
CA LEU A 349 7.58 -5.22 11.87
C LEU A 349 7.09 -5.44 10.43
N ALA A 350 8.01 -5.56 9.49
CA ALA A 350 7.73 -5.74 8.06
C ALA A 350 7.63 -7.22 7.64
N GLY A 351 7.88 -8.16 8.55
CA GLY A 351 8.12 -9.57 8.22
C GLY A 351 9.48 -9.79 7.53
N ALA A 352 10.02 -10.99 7.64
CA ALA A 352 11.34 -11.32 7.11
C ALA A 352 11.45 -11.03 5.60
N SER A 353 12.61 -10.53 5.16
CA SER A 353 12.90 -10.30 3.75
C SER A 353 12.97 -11.64 2.99
N GLY A 354 12.20 -11.79 1.90
CA GLY A 354 12.21 -13.00 1.07
C GLY A 354 11.11 -14.01 1.39
N ASP A 355 10.17 -13.68 2.27
CA ASP A 355 9.01 -14.52 2.52
C ASP A 355 8.11 -14.58 1.26
N GLU A 356 8.07 -15.75 0.60
CA GLU A 356 7.20 -16.00 -0.57
C GLU A 356 5.72 -15.86 -0.22
N GLY A 357 5.38 -15.90 1.06
CA GLY A 357 4.05 -15.71 1.62
C GLY A 357 3.58 -14.26 1.69
N GLN A 358 4.46 -13.25 1.57
CA GLN A 358 4.07 -11.86 1.73
C GLN A 358 3.02 -11.41 0.70
N ILE A 359 1.98 -10.75 1.19
CA ILE A 359 0.87 -10.19 0.42
C ILE A 359 0.87 -8.68 0.64
N VAL A 360 0.96 -7.88 -0.43
CA VAL A 360 0.59 -6.47 -0.32
C VAL A 360 -0.91 -6.35 -0.50
N ALA A 361 -1.56 -5.66 0.42
CA ALA A 361 -3.01 -5.48 0.41
C ALA A 361 -3.38 -4.04 0.75
N SER A 362 -4.46 -3.55 0.17
CA SER A 362 -5.08 -2.28 0.54
C SER A 362 -5.75 -2.38 1.93
N VAL A 363 -6.05 -1.23 2.54
CA VAL A 363 -6.80 -1.19 3.82
C VAL A 363 -8.13 -1.95 3.68
N ARG A 364 -8.86 -1.73 2.58
CA ARG A 364 -10.11 -2.44 2.27
C ARG A 364 -9.93 -3.96 2.25
N GLN A 365 -8.87 -4.44 1.60
CA GLN A 365 -8.60 -5.88 1.53
C GLN A 365 -8.28 -6.48 2.90
N ILE A 366 -7.55 -5.75 3.76
CA ILE A 366 -7.27 -6.16 5.13
C ILE A 366 -8.58 -6.26 5.94
N GLU A 367 -9.45 -5.26 5.86
CA GLU A 367 -10.77 -5.27 6.52
C GLU A 367 -11.63 -6.45 6.06
N LEU A 368 -11.61 -6.77 4.76
CA LEU A 368 -12.34 -7.92 4.23
C LEU A 368 -11.74 -9.26 4.65
N LEU A 369 -10.41 -9.37 4.78
CA LEU A 369 -9.74 -10.54 5.34
C LEU A 369 -10.04 -10.71 6.83
N GLU A 370 -10.15 -9.62 7.59
CA GLU A 370 -10.58 -9.64 9.00
C GLU A 370 -12.02 -10.14 9.14
N SER A 371 -12.94 -9.64 8.29
CA SER A 371 -14.32 -10.12 8.25
C SER A 371 -14.38 -11.60 7.88
N LEU A 372 -13.73 -12.00 6.80
CA LEU A 372 -13.63 -13.41 6.37
C LEU A 372 -13.19 -14.33 7.51
N ARG A 373 -12.09 -13.97 8.20
CA ARG A 373 -11.57 -14.74 9.34
C ARG A 373 -12.58 -14.79 10.50
N ALA A 374 -13.24 -13.68 10.80
CA ALA A 374 -14.23 -13.60 11.87
C ALA A 374 -15.45 -14.47 11.59
N ASP A 375 -15.97 -14.41 10.36
CA ASP A 375 -17.12 -15.21 9.93
C ASP A 375 -16.77 -16.73 9.97
N LEU A 376 -15.58 -17.13 9.51
CA LEU A 376 -15.12 -18.52 9.61
C LEU A 376 -14.95 -18.98 11.06
N ALA A 377 -14.50 -18.11 11.96
CA ALA A 377 -14.36 -18.42 13.38
C ALA A 377 -15.74 -18.57 14.05
N ALA A 378 -16.71 -17.75 13.67
CA ALA A 378 -18.10 -17.85 14.16
C ALA A 378 -18.75 -19.15 13.69
N ALA A 379 -18.62 -19.50 12.41
CA ALA A 379 -19.12 -20.75 11.85
C ALA A 379 -18.49 -21.98 12.54
N GLU A 380 -17.14 -21.99 12.75
CA GLU A 380 -16.45 -23.08 13.46
C GLU A 380 -16.96 -23.23 14.89
N ALA A 381 -17.20 -22.12 15.61
CA ALA A 381 -17.68 -22.13 16.99
C ALA A 381 -19.15 -22.56 17.10
N ALA A 382 -19.99 -22.18 16.12
CA ALA A 382 -21.41 -22.51 16.11
C ALA A 382 -21.69 -23.99 15.73
N LEU A 383 -20.73 -24.66 15.07
CA LEU A 383 -20.93 -26.02 14.56
C LEU A 383 -21.07 -27.04 15.70
N GLY A 384 -22.22 -27.65 15.80
CA GLY A 384 -22.61 -28.63 16.82
C GLY A 384 -23.40 -28.02 17.99
N ASP A 385 -23.36 -26.70 18.22
CA ASP A 385 -24.05 -26.01 19.30
C ASP A 385 -25.25 -25.18 18.82
N ALA A 386 -25.26 -24.81 17.52
CA ALA A 386 -26.31 -24.02 16.90
C ALA A 386 -26.95 -24.77 15.71
N PRO A 387 -28.17 -24.33 15.25
CA PRO A 387 -28.74 -24.84 14.01
C PRO A 387 -27.82 -24.62 12.80
N LEU A 388 -27.82 -25.56 11.85
CA LEU A 388 -26.97 -25.50 10.64
C LEU A 388 -27.23 -24.25 9.80
N GLU A 389 -28.46 -23.72 9.81
CA GLU A 389 -28.82 -22.48 9.12
C GLU A 389 -27.99 -21.30 9.65
N ALA A 390 -27.70 -21.24 10.95
CA ALA A 390 -26.86 -20.20 11.54
C ALA A 390 -25.40 -20.35 11.08
N VAL A 391 -24.87 -21.56 11.03
CA VAL A 391 -23.53 -21.85 10.50
C VAL A 391 -23.43 -21.41 9.04
N LEU A 392 -24.47 -21.69 8.23
CA LEU A 392 -24.51 -21.29 6.82
C LEU A 392 -24.55 -19.76 6.63
N VAL A 393 -25.19 -19.00 7.54
CA VAL A 393 -25.16 -17.53 7.50
C VAL A 393 -23.72 -17.02 7.59
N ASP A 394 -22.95 -17.53 8.55
CA ASP A 394 -21.54 -17.12 8.74
C ASP A 394 -20.66 -17.56 7.56
N LEU A 395 -20.84 -18.81 7.05
CA LEU A 395 -20.07 -19.28 5.89
C LEU A 395 -20.39 -18.46 4.63
N ASN A 396 -21.66 -18.10 4.40
CA ASN A 396 -22.04 -17.21 3.29
C ASN A 396 -21.49 -15.78 3.49
N GLY A 397 -21.39 -15.29 4.74
CA GLY A 397 -20.69 -14.05 5.08
C GLY A 397 -19.22 -14.09 4.68
N ALA A 398 -18.54 -15.17 5.03
CA ALA A 398 -17.14 -15.41 4.64
C ALA A 398 -16.98 -15.46 3.12
N LEU A 399 -17.85 -16.18 2.41
CA LEU A 399 -17.85 -16.26 0.94
C LEU A 399 -18.08 -14.89 0.28
N ALA A 400 -19.00 -14.10 0.82
CA ALA A 400 -19.26 -12.74 0.35
C ALA A 400 -18.06 -11.82 0.56
N SER A 401 -17.37 -11.90 1.70
CA SER A 401 -16.16 -11.14 2.00
C SER A 401 -15.03 -11.49 1.05
N ALA A 402 -14.81 -12.78 0.77
CA ALA A 402 -13.87 -13.26 -0.23
C ALA A 402 -14.22 -12.74 -1.65
N GLY A 403 -15.50 -12.78 -2.03
CA GLY A 403 -15.98 -12.24 -3.31
C GLY A 403 -15.72 -10.74 -3.46
N LYS A 404 -15.95 -9.97 -2.41
CA LYS A 404 -15.68 -8.52 -2.40
C LYS A 404 -14.20 -8.18 -2.58
N ILE A 405 -13.27 -9.03 -2.14
CA ILE A 405 -11.83 -8.83 -2.42
C ILE A 405 -11.59 -8.79 -3.93
N LEU A 406 -12.19 -9.69 -4.68
CA LEU A 406 -12.06 -9.80 -6.13
C LEU A 406 -12.94 -8.80 -6.91
N GLY A 407 -13.84 -8.11 -6.24
CA GLY A 407 -14.74 -7.13 -6.87
C GLY A 407 -16.13 -7.64 -7.19
N VAL A 408 -16.52 -8.81 -6.67
CA VAL A 408 -17.87 -9.36 -6.86
C VAL A 408 -18.87 -8.58 -5.98
N ASN A 409 -19.98 -8.15 -6.56
CA ASN A 409 -21.06 -7.42 -5.88
C ASN A 409 -20.59 -6.15 -5.11
N ILE A 410 -19.70 -5.37 -5.72
CA ILE A 410 -19.21 -4.10 -5.18
C ILE A 410 -20.12 -2.95 -5.64
N PRO A 411 -20.65 -2.10 -4.73
CA PRO A 411 -21.40 -0.91 -5.11
C PRO A 411 -20.55 0.10 -5.88
N ASP A 412 -21.15 0.79 -6.87
CA ASP A 412 -20.45 1.81 -7.69
C ASP A 412 -19.78 2.90 -6.85
N ALA A 413 -20.43 3.35 -5.76
CA ALA A 413 -19.84 4.33 -4.85
C ALA A 413 -18.50 3.87 -4.21
N VAL A 414 -18.32 2.57 -3.99
CA VAL A 414 -17.05 2.02 -3.50
C VAL A 414 -16.02 2.00 -4.62
N LEU A 415 -16.41 1.62 -5.83
CA LEU A 415 -15.53 1.68 -7.01
C LEU A 415 -15.07 3.13 -7.26
N ASP A 416 -15.98 4.09 -7.23
CA ASP A 416 -15.67 5.51 -7.40
C ASP A 416 -14.64 5.99 -6.36
N ARG A 417 -14.78 5.57 -5.11
CA ARG A 417 -13.83 5.90 -4.04
C ARG A 417 -12.45 5.27 -4.27
N ILE A 418 -12.40 4.01 -4.69
CA ILE A 418 -11.14 3.31 -4.98
C ILE A 418 -10.41 4.01 -6.11
N PHE A 419 -11.08 4.24 -7.24
CA PHE A 419 -10.44 4.79 -8.43
C PHE A 419 -10.14 6.29 -8.34
N SER A 420 -10.90 7.06 -7.56
CA SER A 420 -10.58 8.48 -7.30
C SER A 420 -9.24 8.71 -6.58
N ALA A 421 -8.72 7.71 -5.88
CA ALA A 421 -7.40 7.77 -5.24
C ALA A 421 -6.23 7.52 -6.22
N PHE A 422 -6.50 7.17 -7.48
CA PHE A 422 -5.47 6.95 -8.50
C PHE A 422 -4.98 8.27 -9.10
N CYS A 423 -3.81 8.21 -9.73
CA CYS A 423 -3.30 9.33 -10.53
C CYS A 423 -4.13 9.52 -11.80
N LEU A 424 -4.14 10.77 -12.33
CA LEU A 424 -4.68 11.06 -13.65
C LEU A 424 -3.92 10.27 -14.72
N GLY A 425 -4.64 9.64 -15.67
CA GLY A 425 -4.05 8.89 -16.78
C GLY A 425 -3.81 7.40 -16.52
N LYS A 426 -4.34 6.88 -15.40
CA LYS A 426 -4.28 5.44 -15.06
C LYS A 426 -5.67 4.81 -14.97
#